data_c3873aee4cc152688f1e023e6d7876fc
#
_entry.id   c3873aee4cc152688f1e023e6d7876fc
#
_cell.length_a   1.000
_cell.length_b   1.000
_cell.length_c   1.000
_cell.angle_alpha   90.00
_cell.angle_beta   90.00
_cell.angle_gamma   90.00
#
_symmetry.space_group_name_H-M   'P 1'
#
loop_
_entity.id
_entity.type
_entity.pdbx_description
1 polymer ?
#
loop_
_entity_poly.entity_id
_entity_poly.type
_entity_poly.pdbx_seq_one_letter_code
_entity_poly.pdbx_strand_id
1 'polypeptide(L)'
;MRIYIIKTLNKNLFTSGLAIAMVCAMALPAFADSSNSNFVVPQSVEAIIEHNENGETYYECRWRDDNGIATFADLSDAEWVEHTFDGLPLKHRAAKEYSANKVRVASETVYALRHYSRAQIVQVVGGTVLVDSDRQYANSGSAVARSPYILKDWGYALRSYWG
;
A
#
# COMPACT_ATOMS: atom_id res chain seq x y z
N MET A 1 -16.76 0.40 2.94
CA MET A 1 -15.45 0.32 2.26
C MET A 1 -15.22 1.65 1.56
N ARG A 2 -14.19 2.38 1.94
CA ARG A 2 -13.77 3.63 1.28
C ARG A 2 -12.44 3.36 0.58
N ILE A 3 -12.32 3.77 -0.68
CA ILE A 3 -11.13 3.57 -1.49
C ILE A 3 -10.49 4.94 -1.73
N TYR A 4 -9.27 5.13 -1.26
CA TYR A 4 -8.47 6.33 -1.51
C TYR A 4 -7.54 6.05 -2.70
N ILE A 5 -7.93 6.55 -3.89
CA ILE A 5 -7.06 6.43 -5.08
C ILE A 5 -6.19 7.68 -5.13
N ILE A 6 -4.90 7.52 -4.88
CA ILE A 6 -3.94 8.62 -4.93
C ILE A 6 -3.44 8.72 -6.37
N LYS A 7 -3.93 9.73 -7.11
CA LYS A 7 -3.35 10.10 -8.41
C LYS A 7 -2.15 11.01 -8.15
N THR A 8 -0.95 10.46 -8.23
CA THR A 8 0.26 11.31 -8.34
C THR A 8 0.23 12.02 -9.69
N LEU A 9 0.02 13.34 -9.66
CA LEU A 9 0.12 14.18 -10.85
C LEU A 9 1.60 14.28 -11.24
N ASN A 10 1.98 13.59 -12.29
CA ASN A 10 3.32 13.71 -12.88
C ASN A 10 3.46 15.08 -13.55
N LYS A 11 4.17 16.03 -12.93
CA LYS A 11 4.40 17.40 -13.40
C LYS A 11 5.56 17.48 -14.40
N ASN A 12 5.66 16.63 -15.37
CA ASN A 12 6.60 16.84 -16.47
C ASN A 12 6.02 16.26 -17.78
N LEU A 13 5.37 17.15 -18.54
CA LEU A 13 5.32 17.05 -20.00
C LEU A 13 4.66 18.32 -20.57
N PHE A 14 5.50 19.37 -20.71
CA PHE A 14 5.21 20.38 -21.70
C PHE A 14 5.92 19.97 -22.99
N THR A 15 5.19 19.54 -23.97
CA THR A 15 5.54 19.73 -25.39
C THR A 15 4.25 19.78 -26.20
N SER A 16 4.16 20.87 -26.92
CA SER A 16 3.14 21.31 -27.86
C SER A 16 2.77 20.26 -28.92
N GLY A 17 1.47 20.10 -29.14
CA GLY A 17 0.93 19.33 -30.27
C GLY A 17 -0.58 19.52 -30.37
N LEU A 18 -0.98 20.36 -31.29
CA LEU A 18 -2.35 20.69 -31.68
C LEU A 18 -3.02 19.46 -32.31
N ALA A 19 -4.12 18.93 -31.77
CA ALA A 19 -5.10 18.14 -32.53
C ALA A 19 -6.45 18.00 -31.80
N ILE A 20 -7.45 18.67 -32.33
CA ILE A 20 -8.84 18.31 -32.59
C ILE A 20 -9.61 17.54 -31.48
N ALA A 21 -10.58 18.27 -30.93
CA ALA A 21 -11.62 17.81 -30.06
C ALA A 21 -12.53 16.75 -30.72
N MET A 22 -12.73 15.63 -30.03
CA MET A 22 -13.95 14.83 -30.18
C MET A 22 -14.53 14.61 -28.79
N VAL A 23 -15.58 15.37 -28.50
CA VAL A 23 -16.33 15.33 -27.23
C VAL A 23 -17.19 14.06 -27.26
N CYS A 24 -16.74 13.00 -26.59
CA CYS A 24 -17.64 11.98 -26.10
C CYS A 24 -17.87 12.26 -24.60
N ALA A 25 -18.98 12.91 -24.32
CA ALA A 25 -19.47 13.09 -22.96
C ALA A 25 -19.96 11.74 -22.42
N MET A 26 -19.06 10.96 -21.86
CA MET A 26 -19.45 9.91 -20.92
C MET A 26 -19.45 10.52 -19.54
N ALA A 27 -20.64 10.62 -18.96
CA ALA A 27 -20.84 11.02 -17.58
C ALA A 27 -20.12 10.01 -16.69
N LEU A 28 -18.90 10.36 -16.29
CA LEU A 28 -18.23 9.68 -15.20
C LEU A 28 -18.99 10.00 -13.92
N PRO A 29 -19.33 8.99 -13.07
CA PRO A 29 -19.90 9.29 -11.78
C PRO A 29 -18.90 10.20 -11.04
N ALA A 30 -19.41 11.34 -10.58
CA ALA A 30 -18.65 12.23 -9.71
C ALA A 30 -18.34 11.45 -8.43
N PHE A 31 -17.14 10.90 -8.33
CA PHE A 31 -16.61 10.41 -7.06
C PHE A 31 -16.40 11.64 -6.20
N ALA A 32 -17.21 11.74 -5.15
CA ALA A 32 -17.10 12.79 -4.16
C ALA A 32 -15.64 12.77 -3.63
N ASP A 33 -14.95 13.86 -3.88
CA ASP A 33 -13.64 14.16 -3.34
C ASP A 33 -13.80 14.42 -1.83
N SER A 34 -13.77 13.36 -1.03
CA SER A 34 -13.67 13.50 0.42
C SER A 34 -12.19 13.69 0.79
N SER A 35 -11.67 14.86 0.41
CA SER A 35 -10.30 15.30 0.66
C SER A 35 -10.08 15.70 2.12
N ASN A 36 -10.11 14.74 3.03
CA ASN A 36 -9.58 14.90 4.39
C ASN A 36 -8.82 13.64 4.84
N SER A 37 -8.12 12.98 3.93
CA SER A 37 -7.17 11.96 4.32
C SER A 37 -5.84 12.65 4.63
N ASN A 38 -5.51 12.75 5.93
CA ASN A 38 -4.22 13.24 6.42
C ASN A 38 -3.09 12.21 6.14
N PHE A 39 -3.08 11.60 4.94
CA PHE A 39 -2.03 10.66 4.53
C PHE A 39 -0.92 11.39 3.78
N VAL A 40 0.32 11.19 4.23
CA VAL A 40 1.51 11.44 3.43
C VAL A 40 1.92 10.11 2.81
N VAL A 41 1.89 10.03 1.49
CA VAL A 41 1.98 8.76 0.75
C VAL A 41 3.12 8.78 -0.24
N PRO A 42 4.04 7.79 -0.17
CA PRO A 42 5.12 7.64 -1.16
C PRO A 42 4.58 7.28 -2.56
N GLN A 43 5.40 7.55 -3.59
CA GLN A 43 5.05 7.18 -4.97
C GLN A 43 4.93 5.67 -5.19
N SER A 44 5.56 4.88 -4.35
CA SER A 44 5.51 3.42 -4.35
C SER A 44 4.14 2.85 -3.93
N VAL A 45 3.25 3.66 -3.39
CA VAL A 45 1.89 3.24 -3.02
C VAL A 45 0.92 3.46 -4.18
N GLU A 46 0.17 2.42 -4.52
CA GLU A 46 -0.89 2.46 -5.52
C GLU A 46 -2.21 2.92 -4.93
N ALA A 47 -2.59 2.36 -3.79
CA ALA A 47 -3.85 2.66 -3.12
C ALA A 47 -3.76 2.39 -1.61
N ILE A 48 -4.56 3.14 -0.84
CA ILE A 48 -4.88 2.85 0.55
C ILE A 48 -6.40 2.65 0.62
N ILE A 49 -6.84 1.55 1.22
CA ILE A 49 -8.23 1.15 1.33
C ILE A 49 -8.59 1.02 2.80
N GLU A 50 -9.58 1.77 3.23
CA GLU A 50 -10.15 1.65 4.58
C GLU A 50 -11.19 0.53 4.60
N HIS A 51 -11.05 -0.36 5.56
CA HIS A 51 -11.98 -1.43 5.85
C HIS A 51 -12.62 -1.19 7.23
N ASN A 52 -13.92 -1.42 7.30
CA ASN A 52 -14.66 -1.40 8.57
C ASN A 52 -15.39 -2.75 8.66
N GLU A 53 -14.87 -3.64 9.48
CA GLU A 53 -15.41 -4.99 9.65
C GLU A 53 -15.55 -5.30 11.15
N ASN A 54 -16.74 -5.76 11.55
CA ASN A 54 -17.03 -6.14 12.94
C ASN A 54 -16.71 -5.06 13.99
N GLY A 55 -16.82 -3.77 13.62
CA GLY A 55 -16.49 -2.64 14.49
C GLY A 55 -15.01 -2.30 14.59
N GLU A 56 -14.15 -3.00 13.88
CA GLU A 56 -12.73 -2.68 13.75
C GLU A 56 -12.47 -1.92 12.44
N THR A 57 -11.75 -0.83 12.52
CA THR A 57 -11.24 -0.11 11.35
C THR A 57 -9.79 -0.54 11.11
N TYR A 58 -9.50 -0.95 9.87
CA TYR A 58 -8.13 -1.22 9.45
C TYR A 58 -7.90 -0.73 8.02
N TYR A 59 -6.64 -0.62 7.65
CA TYR A 59 -6.20 -0.12 6.35
C TYR A 59 -5.43 -1.19 5.60
N GLU A 60 -5.72 -1.29 4.28
CA GLU A 60 -4.96 -2.08 3.32
C GLU A 60 -4.14 -1.12 2.45
N CYS A 61 -2.83 -1.33 2.37
CA CYS A 61 -1.97 -0.62 1.44
C CYS A 61 -1.58 -1.55 0.29
N ARG A 62 -1.84 -1.10 -0.94
CA ARG A 62 -1.37 -1.74 -2.17
C ARG A 62 -0.16 -1.01 -2.68
N TRP A 63 0.90 -1.77 -2.89
CA TRP A 63 2.17 -1.23 -3.35
C TRP A 63 2.33 -1.49 -4.85
N ARG A 64 2.86 -0.52 -5.56
CA ARG A 64 3.13 -0.65 -6.99
C ARG A 64 4.20 -1.69 -7.22
N ASP A 65 3.95 -2.53 -8.22
CA ASP A 65 4.95 -3.46 -8.72
C ASP A 65 5.44 -2.92 -10.06
N ASP A 66 6.37 -1.98 -10.02
CA ASP A 66 6.95 -1.40 -11.22
C ASP A 66 7.87 -2.43 -11.89
N ASN A 67 7.27 -3.33 -12.70
CA ASN A 67 7.96 -4.25 -13.62
C ASN A 67 9.08 -5.09 -12.99
N GLY A 68 8.89 -5.60 -11.77
CA GLY A 68 9.86 -6.47 -11.12
C GLY A 68 11.11 -5.78 -10.59
N ILE A 69 11.15 -4.46 -10.58
CA ILE A 69 12.13 -3.72 -9.81
C ILE A 69 11.70 -3.86 -8.36
N ALA A 70 12.52 -4.58 -7.59
CA ALA A 70 12.37 -4.67 -6.15
C ALA A 70 12.31 -3.25 -5.61
N THR A 71 11.16 -2.83 -5.17
CA THR A 71 10.97 -1.48 -4.68
C THR A 71 11.87 -1.24 -3.47
N PHE A 72 12.20 -2.31 -2.71
CA PHE A 72 13.13 -2.21 -1.57
C PHE A 72 13.76 -3.57 -1.31
N ALA A 73 15.09 -3.59 -1.16
CA ALA A 73 15.84 -4.80 -0.83
C ALA A 73 15.66 -5.21 0.64
N ASP A 74 15.30 -4.28 1.50
CA ASP A 74 15.11 -4.43 2.93
C ASP A 74 13.98 -3.53 3.42
N LEU A 75 13.31 -3.93 4.50
CA LEU A 75 12.28 -3.12 5.15
C LEU A 75 12.81 -1.76 5.64
N SER A 76 14.08 -1.70 6.04
CA SER A 76 14.73 -0.45 6.50
C SER A 76 14.79 0.64 5.43
N ASP A 77 14.84 0.25 4.15
CA ASP A 77 14.95 1.17 3.01
C ASP A 77 13.58 1.63 2.51
N ALA A 78 12.49 1.00 2.99
CA ALA A 78 11.14 1.31 2.56
C ALA A 78 10.68 2.67 3.07
N GLU A 79 10.04 3.43 2.19
CA GLU A 79 9.45 4.72 2.51
C GLU A 79 8.23 4.56 3.42
N TRP A 80 8.01 5.55 4.29
CA TRP A 80 6.89 5.56 5.21
C TRP A 80 5.62 6.15 4.59
N VAL A 81 4.51 5.44 4.76
CA VAL A 81 3.17 6.02 4.73
C VAL A 81 2.92 6.65 6.10
N GLU A 82 2.63 7.92 6.14
CA GLU A 82 2.31 8.63 7.38
C GLU A 82 0.84 8.99 7.42
N HIS A 83 0.22 8.81 8.57
CA HIS A 83 -1.21 9.04 8.78
C HIS A 83 -1.47 9.49 10.21
N THR A 84 -2.56 10.24 10.42
CA THR A 84 -3.06 10.53 11.76
C THR A 84 -4.26 9.62 12.04
N PHE A 85 -4.13 8.75 13.03
CA PHE A 85 -5.18 7.83 13.47
C PHE A 85 -5.56 8.17 14.91
N ASP A 86 -6.84 8.41 15.18
CA ASP A 86 -7.35 8.87 16.48
C ASP A 86 -6.57 10.06 17.08
N GLY A 87 -6.17 11.00 16.22
CA GLY A 87 -5.43 12.20 16.60
C GLY A 87 -3.94 11.99 16.89
N LEU A 88 -3.42 10.76 16.77
CA LEU A 88 -2.03 10.42 17.02
C LEU A 88 -1.31 10.05 15.70
N PRO A 89 -0.01 10.37 15.55
CA PRO A 89 0.75 10.01 14.38
C PRO A 89 0.95 8.49 14.31
N LEU A 90 0.66 7.93 13.14
CA LEU A 90 0.91 6.54 12.78
C LEU A 90 1.79 6.52 11.53
N LYS A 91 2.75 5.60 11.50
CA LYS A 91 3.60 5.35 10.34
C LYS A 91 3.53 3.88 9.96
N HIS A 92 3.47 3.62 8.66
CA HIS A 92 3.47 2.27 8.12
C HIS A 92 4.39 2.15 6.92
N ARG A 93 5.13 1.05 6.82
CA ARG A 93 5.94 0.72 5.65
C ARG A 93 5.91 -0.77 5.36
N ALA A 94 6.22 -1.14 4.11
CA ALA A 94 6.37 -2.53 3.73
C ALA A 94 7.37 -2.71 2.60
N ALA A 95 7.97 -3.88 2.51
CA ALA A 95 8.96 -4.23 1.51
C ALA A 95 8.86 -5.70 1.07
N LYS A 96 9.36 -5.98 -0.13
CA LYS A 96 9.70 -7.35 -0.57
C LYS A 96 11.16 -7.59 -0.20
N GLU A 97 11.43 -8.53 0.70
CA GLU A 97 12.77 -8.95 1.09
C GLU A 97 13.19 -10.18 0.28
N TYR A 98 14.39 -10.15 -0.31
CA TYR A 98 14.87 -11.21 -1.19
C TYR A 98 15.99 -12.00 -0.54
N SER A 99 16.01 -13.33 -0.79
CA SER A 99 17.09 -14.24 -0.38
C SER A 99 17.30 -15.27 -1.47
N ALA A 100 18.38 -15.12 -2.24
CA ALA A 100 18.65 -15.92 -3.44
C ALA A 100 17.47 -15.92 -4.41
N ASN A 101 16.86 -17.09 -4.65
CA ASN A 101 15.69 -17.25 -5.53
C ASN A 101 14.34 -17.20 -4.77
N LYS A 102 14.35 -16.72 -3.53
CA LYS A 102 13.15 -16.61 -2.69
C LYS A 102 12.81 -15.16 -2.40
N VAL A 103 11.54 -14.93 -2.10
CA VAL A 103 11.00 -13.64 -1.68
C VAL A 103 10.07 -13.84 -0.50
N ARG A 104 10.08 -12.90 0.41
CA ARG A 104 9.04 -12.72 1.42
C ARG A 104 8.60 -11.27 1.47
N VAL A 105 7.53 -11.00 2.17
CA VAL A 105 7.12 -9.63 2.48
C VAL A 105 7.28 -9.35 3.95
N ALA A 106 7.65 -8.11 4.23
CA ALA A 106 7.74 -7.57 5.56
C ALA A 106 6.94 -6.28 5.64
N SER A 107 6.35 -5.98 6.79
CA SER A 107 5.76 -4.69 7.09
C SER A 107 6.04 -4.26 8.51
N GLU A 108 6.02 -2.97 8.75
CA GLU A 108 6.19 -2.35 10.04
C GLU A 108 5.17 -1.24 10.22
N THR A 109 4.51 -1.25 11.37
CA THR A 109 3.64 -0.17 11.82
C THR A 109 4.17 0.38 13.12
N VAL A 110 4.29 1.70 13.21
CA VAL A 110 4.72 2.42 14.42
C VAL A 110 3.56 3.28 14.89
N TYR A 111 3.09 3.01 16.11
CA TYR A 111 1.98 3.73 16.72
C TYR A 111 2.08 3.76 18.25
N ALA A 112 1.47 4.78 18.87
CA ALA A 112 1.57 4.98 20.31
C ALA A 112 0.65 4.06 21.14
N LEU A 113 -0.39 3.50 20.52
CA LEU A 113 -1.37 2.61 21.16
C LEU A 113 -1.27 1.19 20.61
N ARG A 114 -2.14 0.30 21.10
CA ARG A 114 -2.22 -1.08 20.59
C ARG A 114 -2.61 -1.07 19.11
N HIS A 115 -1.84 -1.77 18.32
CA HIS A 115 -1.99 -1.87 16.87
C HIS A 115 -1.39 -3.17 16.36
N TYR A 116 -1.53 -3.40 15.06
CA TYR A 116 -0.87 -4.53 14.40
C TYR A 116 -0.25 -4.13 13.06
N SER A 117 0.64 -4.98 12.57
CA SER A 117 1.15 -4.98 11.20
C SER A 117 0.91 -6.35 10.58
N ARG A 118 0.68 -6.40 9.26
CA ARG A 118 0.50 -7.63 8.48
C ARG A 118 0.97 -7.39 7.06
N ALA A 119 1.60 -8.38 6.44
CA ALA A 119 2.03 -8.33 5.05
C ALA A 119 1.67 -9.61 4.29
N GLN A 120 1.27 -9.46 3.02
CA GLN A 120 0.88 -10.55 2.15
C GLN A 120 1.53 -10.43 0.78
N ILE A 121 1.92 -11.57 0.19
CA ILE A 121 2.12 -11.68 -1.25
C ILE A 121 0.82 -12.22 -1.85
N VAL A 122 0.34 -11.50 -2.86
CA VAL A 122 -0.85 -11.90 -3.62
C VAL A 122 -0.50 -12.03 -5.10
N GLN A 123 -1.22 -12.87 -5.82
CA GLN A 123 -1.15 -12.89 -7.28
C GLN A 123 -1.76 -11.60 -7.83
N VAL A 124 -1.09 -10.96 -8.79
CA VAL A 124 -1.61 -9.76 -9.48
C VAL A 124 -2.92 -10.08 -10.17
N VAL A 125 -3.01 -11.25 -10.83
CA VAL A 125 -4.24 -11.73 -11.45
C VAL A 125 -5.01 -12.60 -10.46
N GLY A 126 -6.26 -12.23 -10.17
CA GLY A 126 -7.14 -12.96 -9.27
C GLY A 126 -7.00 -12.63 -7.78
N GLY A 127 -5.93 -11.96 -7.36
CA GLY A 127 -5.78 -11.48 -5.96
C GLY A 127 -5.60 -12.60 -4.92
N THR A 128 -5.29 -13.83 -5.35
CA THR A 128 -5.10 -14.97 -4.44
C THR A 128 -3.92 -14.70 -3.51
N VAL A 129 -4.13 -14.87 -2.20
CA VAL A 129 -3.06 -14.80 -1.19
C VAL A 129 -2.18 -16.04 -1.32
N LEU A 130 -0.88 -15.84 -1.57
CA LEU A 130 0.12 -16.90 -1.70
C LEU A 130 0.84 -17.14 -0.38
N VAL A 131 1.12 -16.08 0.35
CA VAL A 131 1.75 -16.13 1.66
C VAL A 131 1.32 -14.94 2.51
N ASP A 132 1.21 -15.18 3.81
CA ASP A 132 0.74 -14.24 4.82
C ASP A 132 1.69 -14.25 6.02
N SER A 133 1.94 -13.10 6.60
CA SER A 133 2.69 -12.97 7.85
C SER A 133 1.85 -13.16 9.09
N ASP A 134 0.53 -13.25 8.95
CA ASP A 134 -0.45 -13.07 10.02
C ASP A 134 -0.35 -11.68 10.70
N ARG A 135 -1.29 -11.36 11.58
CA ARG A 135 -1.27 -10.11 12.34
C ARG A 135 -0.23 -10.20 13.46
N GLN A 136 0.74 -9.30 13.44
CA GLN A 136 1.71 -9.15 14.52
C GLN A 136 1.36 -7.90 15.31
N TYR A 137 1.05 -8.08 16.61
CA TYR A 137 0.56 -7.02 17.48
C TYR A 137 1.67 -6.40 18.32
N ALA A 138 1.56 -5.09 18.55
CA ALA A 138 2.30 -4.36 19.59
C ALA A 138 1.32 -3.54 20.42
N ASN A 139 1.63 -3.36 21.72
CA ASN A 139 0.84 -2.51 22.59
C ASN A 139 1.20 -1.02 22.42
N SER A 140 2.40 -0.74 21.92
CA SER A 140 2.93 0.56 21.55
C SER A 140 4.25 0.39 20.80
N GLY A 141 4.70 1.43 20.09
CA GLY A 141 5.96 1.41 19.36
C GLY A 141 5.84 0.68 18.02
N SER A 142 6.74 -0.24 17.72
CA SER A 142 6.82 -0.93 16.41
C SER A 142 6.20 -2.33 16.47
N ALA A 143 5.28 -2.61 15.54
CA ALA A 143 4.78 -3.95 15.21
C ALA A 143 5.40 -4.36 13.87
N VAL A 144 6.21 -5.42 13.85
CA VAL A 144 6.89 -5.91 12.63
C VAL A 144 6.36 -7.29 12.27
N ALA A 145 5.85 -7.42 11.04
CA ALA A 145 5.33 -8.65 10.49
C ALA A 145 6.21 -9.11 9.31
N ARG A 146 6.53 -10.41 9.26
CA ARG A 146 7.28 -11.02 8.15
C ARG A 146 6.63 -12.33 7.75
N SER A 147 6.37 -12.48 6.46
CA SER A 147 5.85 -13.74 5.92
C SER A 147 6.96 -14.81 5.82
N PRO A 148 6.62 -16.10 5.68
CA PRO A 148 7.54 -17.11 5.19
C PRO A 148 8.11 -16.74 3.81
N TYR A 149 9.27 -17.29 3.47
CA TYR A 149 9.84 -17.19 2.14
C TYR A 149 9.16 -18.14 1.17
N ILE A 150 8.82 -17.64 -0.02
CA ILE A 150 8.38 -18.45 -1.17
C ILE A 150 9.35 -18.29 -2.33
N LEU A 151 9.26 -19.16 -3.34
CA LEU A 151 10.03 -19.00 -4.57
C LEU A 151 9.64 -17.69 -5.26
N LYS A 152 10.64 -16.97 -5.75
CA LYS A 152 10.41 -15.73 -6.52
C LYS A 152 9.75 -16.09 -7.84
N ASP A 153 8.67 -15.39 -8.18
CA ASP A 153 7.98 -15.48 -9.45
C ASP A 153 7.53 -14.09 -9.92
N TRP A 154 7.16 -13.99 -11.17
CA TRP A 154 6.59 -12.79 -11.78
C TRP A 154 5.09 -12.71 -11.45
N GLY A 155 4.59 -11.52 -11.26
CA GLY A 155 3.17 -11.32 -11.00
C GLY A 155 2.79 -11.43 -9.51
N TYR A 156 3.75 -11.21 -8.60
CA TYR A 156 3.51 -11.10 -7.17
C TYR A 156 3.37 -9.63 -6.77
N ALA A 157 2.24 -9.25 -6.20
CA ALA A 157 2.01 -7.93 -5.61
C ALA A 157 2.13 -7.98 -4.09
N LEU A 158 2.63 -6.89 -3.52
CA LEU A 158 2.69 -6.67 -2.07
C LEU A 158 1.42 -5.98 -1.59
N ARG A 159 0.78 -6.55 -0.59
CA ARG A 159 -0.23 -5.89 0.24
C ARG A 159 0.22 -5.87 1.69
N SER A 160 -0.05 -4.79 2.37
CA SER A 160 0.20 -4.67 3.80
C SER A 160 -0.99 -4.04 4.51
N TYR A 161 -1.11 -4.32 5.81
CA TYR A 161 -2.28 -3.94 6.60
C TYR A 161 -1.85 -3.43 7.97
N TRP A 162 -2.65 -2.49 8.50
CA TRP A 162 -2.53 -2.00 9.87
C TRP A 162 -3.88 -1.57 10.43
N GLY A 163 -4.00 -1.59 11.78
CA GLY A 163 -5.19 -1.16 12.51
C GLY A 163 -4.96 -1.20 14.02
#